data_95f997cb61ac221f5ef1de84f0d23a66
#
_entry.id   95f997cb61ac221f5ef1de84f0d23a66
#
_cell.length_a   1.000
_cell.length_b   1.000
_cell.length_c   1.000
_cell.angle_alpha   90.00
_cell.angle_beta   90.00
_cell.angle_gamma   90.00
#
_symmetry.space_group_name_H-M   'P 1'
#
loop_
_entity.id
_entity.type
_entity.pdbx_description
1 polymer ?
#
loop_
_entity_poly.entity_id
_entity_poly.type
_entity_poly.pdbx_seq_one_letter_code
_entity_poly.pdbx_strand_id
1 'polypeptide(L)'
;MVDLETMAVSPNAVVLSLGAVHFNPYGNGYGDKLYFRVNIDDQDALGREVDPNTIDWWSKQDPEIMEEAFSPDNRISLVDAMDQFHKFAWGCDAFWSHGATFDLVIIENIYKQLNKPLPWNFWQLRDTRTLFDLGYDPDMPQGSKHDALQDAIRQAVGVQNIYAKLKIRPR
;
A
#
# COMPACT_ATOMS: atom_id res chain seq x y z
N MET A 1 2.06 7.17 2.78
CA MET A 1 1.32 6.51 1.68
C MET A 1 1.72 5.06 1.65
N VAL A 2 0.77 4.15 1.50
CA VAL A 2 1.02 2.71 1.40
C VAL A 2 0.18 2.12 0.27
N ASP A 3 0.73 1.11 -0.39
CA ASP A 3 0.09 0.35 -1.45
C ASP A 3 0.47 -1.12 -1.34
N LEU A 4 -0.42 -2.03 -1.70
CA LEU A 4 -0.25 -3.48 -1.65
C LEU A 4 -0.48 -4.11 -3.02
N GLU A 5 0.35 -5.10 -3.35
CA GLU A 5 0.01 -6.07 -4.38
C GLU A 5 -0.49 -7.36 -3.72
N THR A 6 -1.58 -7.93 -4.21
CA THR A 6 -2.31 -9.02 -3.54
C THR A 6 -2.79 -10.10 -4.49
N MET A 7 -3.14 -11.26 -3.94
CA MET A 7 -3.71 -12.39 -4.68
C MET A 7 -5.24 -12.52 -4.52
N ALA A 8 -5.88 -11.59 -3.82
CA ALA A 8 -7.34 -11.49 -3.67
C ALA A 8 -7.72 -10.06 -3.36
N VAL A 9 -9.02 -9.73 -3.37
CA VAL A 9 -9.56 -8.40 -3.04
C VAL A 9 -10.27 -8.37 -1.67
N SER A 10 -10.22 -9.45 -0.93
CA SER A 10 -10.81 -9.54 0.41
C SER A 10 -9.88 -9.01 1.50
N PRO A 11 -10.39 -8.66 2.68
CA PRO A 11 -9.56 -8.30 3.83
C PRO A 11 -8.54 -9.38 4.24
N ASN A 12 -8.82 -10.64 3.89
CA ASN A 12 -7.95 -11.77 4.17
C ASN A 12 -7.04 -12.15 3.00
N ALA A 13 -6.83 -11.28 2.04
CA ALA A 13 -6.01 -11.54 0.86
C ALA A 13 -4.56 -11.88 1.20
N VAL A 14 -3.96 -12.82 0.46
CA VAL A 14 -2.50 -13.01 0.43
C VAL A 14 -1.86 -11.76 -0.15
N VAL A 15 -0.86 -11.20 0.54
CA VAL A 15 -0.07 -10.04 0.11
C VAL A 15 1.20 -10.51 -0.58
N LEU A 16 1.42 -10.05 -1.80
CA LEU A 16 2.63 -10.30 -2.60
C LEU A 16 3.76 -9.34 -2.21
N SER A 17 3.44 -8.04 -2.15
CA SER A 17 4.39 -6.99 -1.79
C SER A 17 3.68 -5.81 -1.10
N LEU A 18 4.48 -5.04 -0.36
CA LEU A 18 4.10 -3.77 0.25
C LEU A 18 5.09 -2.70 -0.16
N GLY A 19 4.55 -1.59 -0.65
CA GLY A 19 5.27 -0.36 -0.89
C GLY A 19 4.76 0.75 0.03
N ALA A 20 5.66 1.51 0.66
CA ALA A 20 5.28 2.65 1.46
C ALA A 20 6.28 3.79 1.33
N VAL A 21 5.80 5.02 1.49
CA VAL A 21 6.62 6.21 1.41
C VAL A 21 6.16 7.26 2.42
N HIS A 22 7.13 7.87 3.11
CA HIS A 22 6.86 9.05 3.92
C HIS A 22 6.68 10.27 3.03
N PHE A 23 5.67 11.07 3.28
CA PHE A 23 5.47 12.32 2.58
C PHE A 23 4.73 13.35 3.44
N ASN A 24 4.96 14.63 3.13
CA ASN A 24 4.18 15.71 3.72
C ASN A 24 3.12 16.15 2.68
N PRO A 25 1.82 16.02 2.94
CA PRO A 25 0.78 16.39 1.97
C PRO A 25 0.76 17.89 1.63
N TYR A 26 1.35 18.74 2.49
CA TYR A 26 1.45 20.20 2.31
C TYR A 26 2.74 20.65 1.62
N GLY A 27 3.66 19.71 1.35
CA GLY A 27 4.94 19.96 0.73
C GLY A 27 5.01 19.46 -0.71
N ASN A 28 6.22 19.24 -1.17
CA ASN A 28 6.55 18.59 -2.42
C ASN A 28 7.70 17.59 -2.20
N GLY A 29 7.69 16.52 -3.00
CA GLY A 29 8.62 15.41 -2.81
C GLY A 29 8.25 14.48 -1.67
N TYR A 30 9.09 13.50 -1.43
CA TYR A 30 8.85 12.44 -0.44
C TYR A 30 10.15 12.09 0.29
N GLY A 31 10.00 11.44 1.46
CA GLY A 31 11.10 11.04 2.34
C GLY A 31 11.48 9.56 2.17
N ASP A 32 11.64 8.88 3.31
CA ASP A 32 12.04 7.48 3.35
C ASP A 32 11.03 6.58 2.66
N LYS A 33 11.53 5.49 2.12
CA LYS A 33 10.77 4.48 1.37
C LYS A 33 10.94 3.13 2.04
N LEU A 34 9.88 2.33 1.99
CA LEU A 34 9.88 0.94 2.38
C LEU A 34 9.32 0.11 1.24
N TYR A 35 9.99 -0.98 0.90
CA TYR A 35 9.51 -1.99 -0.03
C TYR A 35 9.99 -3.36 0.40
N PHE A 36 9.09 -4.33 0.36
CA PHE A 36 9.43 -5.74 0.52
C PHE A 36 8.40 -6.63 -0.15
N ARG A 37 8.85 -7.82 -0.52
CA ARG A 37 8.00 -8.94 -0.92
C ARG A 37 7.78 -9.85 0.29
N VAL A 38 6.54 -10.33 0.45
CA VAL A 38 6.13 -11.15 1.60
C VAL A 38 6.12 -12.62 1.23
N ASN A 39 6.57 -13.47 2.14
CA ASN A 39 6.51 -14.91 1.96
C ASN A 39 5.03 -15.36 1.84
N ILE A 40 4.74 -16.13 0.78
CA ILE A 40 3.39 -16.61 0.48
C ILE A 40 3.01 -17.78 1.40
N ASP A 41 3.95 -18.69 1.65
CA ASP A 41 3.72 -19.91 2.44
C ASP A 41 3.34 -19.56 3.91
N ASP A 42 3.95 -18.52 4.48
CA ASP A 42 3.59 -18.03 5.82
C ASP A 42 2.12 -17.61 5.91
N GLN A 43 1.58 -17.11 4.81
CA GLN A 43 0.22 -16.60 4.72
C GLN A 43 -0.79 -17.73 4.47
N ASP A 44 -0.41 -18.77 3.74
CA ASP A 44 -1.21 -19.99 3.58
C ASP A 44 -1.45 -20.66 4.93
N ALA A 45 -0.42 -20.72 5.78
CA ALA A 45 -0.53 -21.26 7.14
C ALA A 45 -1.53 -20.49 8.02
N LEU A 46 -1.81 -19.24 7.72
CA LEU A 46 -2.83 -18.39 8.38
C LEU A 46 -4.20 -18.47 7.69
N GLY A 47 -4.36 -19.28 6.64
CA GLY A 47 -5.58 -19.42 5.86
C GLY A 47 -5.94 -18.15 5.10
N ARG A 48 -4.93 -17.40 4.62
CA ARG A 48 -5.17 -16.21 3.80
C ARG A 48 -5.58 -16.60 2.39
N GLU A 49 -6.35 -15.72 1.76
CA GLU A 49 -7.11 -16.02 0.55
C GLU A 49 -6.34 -15.73 -0.73
N VAL A 50 -6.45 -16.68 -1.68
CA VAL A 50 -6.08 -16.53 -3.08
C VAL A 50 -7.34 -16.64 -3.92
N ASP A 51 -7.69 -15.59 -4.66
CA ASP A 51 -8.87 -15.58 -5.53
C ASP A 51 -8.46 -15.93 -6.98
N PRO A 52 -9.04 -16.98 -7.58
CA PRO A 52 -8.77 -17.35 -8.98
C PRO A 52 -8.99 -16.20 -9.99
N ASN A 53 -9.96 -15.32 -9.74
CA ASN A 53 -10.19 -14.17 -10.63
C ASN A 53 -9.04 -13.15 -10.55
N THR A 54 -8.46 -12.96 -9.36
CA THR A 54 -7.29 -12.09 -9.19
C THR A 54 -6.06 -12.71 -9.85
N ILE A 55 -5.87 -14.02 -9.77
CA ILE A 55 -4.80 -14.72 -10.49
C ILE A 55 -4.98 -14.62 -12.01
N ASP A 56 -6.21 -14.79 -12.51
CA ASP A 56 -6.52 -14.58 -13.95
C ASP A 56 -6.26 -13.13 -14.38
N TRP A 57 -6.53 -12.15 -13.53
CA TRP A 57 -6.21 -10.75 -13.79
C TRP A 57 -4.69 -10.53 -13.85
N TRP A 58 -3.92 -11.09 -12.91
CA TRP A 58 -2.45 -11.04 -12.92
C TRP A 58 -1.86 -11.64 -14.20
N SER A 59 -2.40 -12.76 -14.69
CA SER A 59 -1.92 -13.43 -15.90
C SER A 59 -2.03 -12.58 -17.16
N LYS A 60 -2.79 -11.48 -17.13
CA LYS A 60 -3.01 -10.54 -18.23
C LYS A 60 -2.17 -9.27 -18.11
N GLN A 61 -1.38 -9.13 -17.03
CA GLN A 61 -0.50 -7.99 -16.84
C GLN A 61 0.78 -8.15 -17.66
N ASP A 62 1.57 -7.07 -17.72
CA ASP A 62 2.89 -7.11 -18.36
C ASP A 62 3.74 -8.22 -17.71
N PRO A 63 4.43 -9.07 -18.50
CA PRO A 63 5.24 -10.16 -17.97
C PRO A 63 6.30 -9.72 -16.96
N GLU A 64 6.92 -8.55 -17.13
CA GLU A 64 7.94 -8.03 -16.21
C GLU A 64 7.30 -7.67 -14.85
N ILE A 65 6.09 -7.10 -14.86
CA ILE A 65 5.33 -6.76 -13.66
C ILE A 65 4.91 -8.03 -12.93
N MET A 66 4.42 -9.02 -13.66
CA MET A 66 4.03 -10.31 -13.10
C MET A 66 5.24 -11.04 -12.50
N GLU A 67 6.38 -11.04 -13.21
CA GLU A 67 7.61 -11.64 -12.70
C GLU A 67 8.07 -10.98 -11.40
N GLU A 68 8.06 -9.64 -11.33
CA GLU A 68 8.41 -8.89 -10.11
C GLU A 68 7.46 -9.24 -8.95
N ALA A 69 6.15 -9.25 -9.19
CA ALA A 69 5.16 -9.53 -8.15
C ALA A 69 5.25 -10.97 -7.60
N PHE A 70 5.50 -11.95 -8.48
CA PHE A 70 5.48 -13.38 -8.13
C PHE A 70 6.87 -13.99 -7.91
N SER A 71 7.96 -13.27 -8.18
CA SER A 71 9.32 -13.80 -7.94
C SER A 71 9.46 -14.36 -6.52
N PRO A 72 10.03 -15.55 -6.36
CA PRO A 72 10.29 -16.14 -5.05
C PRO A 72 11.46 -15.47 -4.31
N ASP A 73 12.25 -14.68 -5.02
CA ASP A 73 13.49 -14.11 -4.50
C ASP A 73 13.24 -12.98 -3.48
N ASN A 74 14.08 -12.95 -2.44
CA ASN A 74 14.10 -11.90 -1.43
C ASN A 74 12.76 -11.67 -0.71
N ARG A 75 11.91 -12.69 -0.61
CA ARG A 75 10.70 -12.63 0.22
C ARG A 75 11.08 -12.73 1.69
N ILE A 76 10.50 -11.87 2.52
CA ILE A 76 10.69 -11.90 3.96
C ILE A 76 9.46 -12.53 4.64
N SER A 77 9.64 -13.01 5.87
CA SER A 77 8.50 -13.57 6.61
C SER A 77 7.41 -12.52 6.84
N LEU A 78 6.15 -12.96 6.93
CA LEU A 78 5.03 -12.05 7.20
C LEU A 78 5.22 -11.31 8.54
N VAL A 79 5.83 -11.96 9.53
CA VAL A 79 6.12 -11.36 10.84
C VAL A 79 7.15 -10.25 10.70
N ASP A 80 8.27 -10.51 10.00
CA ASP A 80 9.32 -9.51 9.78
C ASP A 80 8.81 -8.34 8.93
N ALA A 81 7.97 -8.62 7.93
CA ALA A 81 7.33 -7.62 7.11
C ALA A 81 6.52 -6.63 7.97
N MET A 82 5.67 -7.16 8.84
CA MET A 82 4.86 -6.31 9.72
C MET A 82 5.68 -5.59 10.79
N ASP A 83 6.76 -6.17 11.28
CA ASP A 83 7.67 -5.52 12.22
C ASP A 83 8.47 -4.37 11.55
N GLN A 84 8.91 -4.56 10.31
CA GLN A 84 9.54 -3.49 9.53
C GLN A 84 8.54 -2.36 9.22
N PHE A 85 7.33 -2.72 8.79
CA PHE A 85 6.28 -1.74 8.53
C PHE A 85 5.88 -0.97 9.80
N HIS A 86 5.77 -1.63 10.94
CA HIS A 86 5.46 -0.98 12.22
C HIS A 86 6.52 0.08 12.60
N LYS A 87 7.80 -0.26 12.44
CA LYS A 87 8.91 0.68 12.69
C LYS A 87 8.87 1.86 11.71
N PHE A 88 8.62 1.59 10.43
CA PHE A 88 8.50 2.61 9.41
C PHE A 88 7.31 3.56 9.67
N ALA A 89 6.19 3.02 10.12
CA ALA A 89 4.97 3.76 10.44
C ALA A 89 5.08 4.63 11.71
N TRP A 90 6.13 4.43 12.52
CA TRP A 90 6.28 5.13 13.81
C TRP A 90 6.36 6.65 13.63
N GLY A 91 5.53 7.38 14.38
CA GLY A 91 5.51 8.84 14.37
C GLY A 91 4.76 9.47 13.19
N CYS A 92 4.11 8.67 12.34
CA CYS A 92 3.26 9.19 11.27
C CYS A 92 1.91 9.71 11.82
N ASP A 93 1.51 10.90 11.38
CA ASP A 93 0.25 11.53 11.79
C ASP A 93 -0.97 10.97 11.03
N ALA A 94 -0.77 10.48 9.81
CA ALA A 94 -1.83 9.96 8.95
C ALA A 94 -1.31 8.87 7.99
N PHE A 95 -2.20 7.93 7.68
CA PHE A 95 -1.95 6.79 6.80
C PHE A 95 -2.86 6.88 5.58
N TRP A 96 -2.26 6.91 4.41
CA TRP A 96 -2.95 7.09 3.14
C TRP A 96 -2.82 5.85 2.27
N SER A 97 -3.88 5.51 1.54
CA SER A 97 -3.83 4.56 0.42
C SER A 97 -4.83 4.93 -0.67
N HIS A 98 -4.73 4.29 -1.82
CA HIS A 98 -5.70 4.46 -2.91
C HIS A 98 -6.85 3.46 -2.78
N GLY A 99 -7.63 3.62 -1.75
CA GLY A 99 -8.67 2.72 -1.28
C GLY A 99 -8.36 2.25 0.13
N ALA A 100 -8.54 3.13 1.13
CA ALA A 100 -8.24 2.82 2.54
C ALA A 100 -8.99 1.59 3.07
N THR A 101 -10.13 1.27 2.48
CA THR A 101 -10.93 0.06 2.76
C THR A 101 -10.36 -1.21 2.10
N PHE A 102 -9.27 -1.11 1.37
CA PHE A 102 -8.54 -2.22 0.77
C PHE A 102 -7.19 -2.40 1.47
N ASP A 103 -6.18 -1.61 1.13
CA ASP A 103 -4.81 -1.78 1.64
C ASP A 103 -4.74 -1.76 3.17
N LEU A 104 -5.33 -0.72 3.79
CA LEU A 104 -5.23 -0.55 5.23
C LEU A 104 -6.04 -1.61 5.98
N VAL A 105 -7.17 -2.05 5.45
CA VAL A 105 -7.98 -3.14 6.03
C VAL A 105 -7.28 -4.49 5.92
N ILE A 106 -6.59 -4.77 4.82
CA ILE A 106 -5.77 -5.99 4.68
C ILE A 106 -4.65 -5.98 5.72
N ILE A 107 -3.94 -4.87 5.88
CA ILE A 107 -2.90 -4.72 6.89
C ILE A 107 -3.48 -4.91 8.31
N GLU A 108 -4.60 -4.28 8.64
CA GLU A 108 -5.28 -4.48 9.93
C GLU A 108 -5.61 -5.95 10.19
N ASN A 109 -6.10 -6.66 9.16
CA ASN A 109 -6.41 -8.08 9.27
C ASN A 109 -5.14 -8.89 9.57
N ILE A 110 -4.00 -8.61 8.93
CA ILE A 110 -2.72 -9.26 9.21
C ILE A 110 -2.30 -9.02 10.67
N TYR A 111 -2.30 -7.77 11.15
CA TYR A 111 -1.95 -7.45 12.53
C TYR A 111 -2.83 -8.20 13.53
N LYS A 112 -4.13 -8.31 13.24
CA LYS A 112 -5.07 -9.08 14.07
C LYS A 112 -4.74 -10.57 14.09
N GLN A 113 -4.44 -11.17 12.93
CA GLN A 113 -4.06 -12.59 12.84
C GLN A 113 -2.74 -12.89 13.58
N LEU A 114 -1.79 -11.96 13.51
CA LEU A 114 -0.50 -12.07 14.22
C LEU A 114 -0.58 -11.66 15.69
N ASN A 115 -1.76 -11.24 16.18
CA ASN A 115 -1.96 -10.73 17.54
C ASN A 115 -0.99 -9.59 17.89
N LYS A 116 -0.74 -8.69 16.94
CA LYS A 116 0.14 -7.51 17.09
C LYS A 116 -0.68 -6.22 17.19
N PRO A 117 -0.20 -5.20 17.92
CA PRO A 117 -0.85 -3.88 17.95
C PRO A 117 -0.72 -3.18 16.60
N LEU A 118 -1.78 -2.48 16.19
CA LEU A 118 -1.76 -1.64 14.99
C LEU A 118 -0.80 -0.44 15.17
N PRO A 119 -0.12 0.02 14.09
CA PRO A 119 0.72 1.21 14.13
C PRO A 119 -0.08 2.52 14.06
N TRP A 120 -1.40 2.47 13.94
CA TRP A 120 -2.30 3.63 13.82
C TRP A 120 -3.59 3.49 14.62
N ASN A 121 -4.27 4.61 14.77
CA ASN A 121 -5.64 4.69 15.22
C ASN A 121 -6.60 4.90 14.03
N PHE A 122 -7.84 4.45 14.11
CA PHE A 122 -8.81 4.50 13.00
C PHE A 122 -9.03 5.90 12.41
N TRP A 123 -8.89 6.98 13.20
CA TRP A 123 -9.05 8.37 12.74
C TRP A 123 -7.87 8.91 11.94
N GLN A 124 -6.74 8.19 11.89
CA GLN A 124 -5.55 8.55 11.12
C GLN A 124 -5.63 8.10 9.67
N LEU A 125 -6.61 7.27 9.30
CA LEU A 125 -6.73 6.71 7.96
C LEU A 125 -7.27 7.75 6.96
N ARG A 126 -6.74 7.73 5.76
CA ARG A 126 -7.10 8.62 4.66
C ARG A 126 -7.21 7.84 3.35
N ASP A 127 -8.12 8.28 2.48
CA ASP A 127 -8.35 7.67 1.17
C ASP A 127 -8.09 8.69 0.06
N THR A 128 -7.18 8.37 -0.85
CA THR A 128 -6.86 9.26 -1.98
C THR A 128 -7.99 9.33 -3.00
N ARG A 129 -8.83 8.29 -3.16
CA ARG A 129 -9.97 8.31 -4.09
C ARG A 129 -10.92 9.44 -3.76
N THR A 130 -11.27 9.58 -2.47
CA THR A 130 -12.11 10.69 -2.01
C THR A 130 -11.52 12.05 -2.39
N LEU A 131 -10.20 12.20 -2.26
CA LEU A 131 -9.52 13.44 -2.61
C LEU A 131 -9.47 13.66 -4.13
N PHE A 132 -9.20 12.60 -4.91
CA PHE A 132 -9.09 12.68 -6.37
C PHE A 132 -10.45 12.91 -7.05
N ASP A 133 -11.55 12.50 -6.41
CA ASP A 133 -12.92 12.73 -6.89
C ASP A 133 -13.40 14.20 -6.75
N LEU A 134 -12.59 15.08 -6.18
CA LEU A 134 -12.94 16.52 -6.07
C LEU A 134 -12.88 17.27 -7.42
N GLY A 135 -12.66 16.58 -8.53
CA GLY A 135 -12.70 17.14 -9.88
C GLY A 135 -11.41 17.85 -10.32
N TYR A 136 -10.33 17.65 -9.60
CA TYR A 136 -9.00 18.13 -9.97
C TYR A 136 -8.13 16.95 -10.42
N ASP A 137 -7.44 17.11 -11.54
CA ASP A 137 -6.44 16.15 -11.97
C ASP A 137 -5.31 16.07 -10.92
N PRO A 138 -5.04 14.88 -10.34
CA PRO A 138 -3.96 14.70 -9.38
C PRO A 138 -2.56 14.87 -10.01
N ASP A 139 -2.46 14.87 -11.35
CA ASP A 139 -1.21 15.06 -12.09
C ASP A 139 -0.10 14.15 -11.55
N MET A 140 -0.43 12.85 -11.47
CA MET A 140 0.48 11.84 -10.95
C MET A 140 1.60 11.56 -11.97
N PRO A 141 2.85 11.39 -11.52
CA PRO A 141 3.95 11.00 -12.41
C PRO A 141 3.64 9.72 -13.18
N GLN A 142 4.13 9.63 -14.41
CA GLN A 142 4.12 8.37 -15.15
C GLN A 142 5.10 7.38 -14.49
N GLY A 143 4.77 6.10 -14.51
CA GLY A 143 5.60 5.05 -13.93
C GLY A 143 5.00 3.68 -14.20
N SER A 144 5.72 2.64 -13.81
CA SER A 144 5.20 1.27 -13.81
C SER A 144 3.95 1.22 -12.94
N LYS A 145 2.89 0.60 -13.44
CA LYS A 145 1.69 0.29 -12.66
C LYS A 145 1.88 -1.08 -12.02
N HIS A 146 1.21 -1.31 -10.89
CA HIS A 146 1.27 -2.58 -10.15
C HIS A 146 2.68 -2.91 -9.63
N ASP A 147 3.43 -1.87 -9.27
CA ASP A 147 4.59 -1.90 -8.41
C ASP A 147 4.21 -1.12 -7.14
N ALA A 148 4.04 -1.82 -6.04
CA ALA A 148 3.50 -1.24 -4.80
C ALA A 148 4.26 0.03 -4.35
N LEU A 149 5.60 0.07 -4.51
CA LEU A 149 6.36 1.27 -4.12
C LEU A 149 6.16 2.42 -5.10
N GLN A 150 6.18 2.16 -6.40
CA GLN A 150 5.96 3.21 -7.41
C GLN A 150 4.54 3.77 -7.32
N ASP A 151 3.55 2.90 -7.09
CA ASP A 151 2.17 3.34 -6.94
C ASP A 151 1.98 4.16 -5.66
N ALA A 152 2.57 3.77 -4.53
CA ALA A 152 2.59 4.58 -3.31
C ALA A 152 3.23 5.97 -3.54
N ILE A 153 4.35 6.04 -4.26
CA ILE A 153 5.02 7.32 -4.57
C ILE A 153 4.12 8.20 -5.46
N ARG A 154 3.56 7.64 -6.54
CA ARG A 154 2.70 8.36 -7.48
C ARG A 154 1.47 8.93 -6.79
N GLN A 155 0.83 8.13 -5.95
CA GLN A 155 -0.34 8.53 -5.15
C GLN A 155 0.02 9.65 -4.15
N ALA A 156 1.18 9.57 -3.48
CA ALA A 156 1.65 10.61 -2.57
C ALA A 156 1.84 11.95 -3.29
N VAL A 157 2.46 11.95 -4.46
CA VAL A 157 2.61 13.14 -5.31
C VAL A 157 1.26 13.67 -5.76
N GLY A 158 0.32 12.79 -6.14
CA GLY A 158 -1.04 13.18 -6.49
C GLY A 158 -1.77 13.91 -5.35
N VAL A 159 -1.63 13.44 -4.11
CA VAL A 159 -2.18 14.12 -2.92
C VAL A 159 -1.58 15.52 -2.78
N GLN A 160 -0.25 15.66 -2.89
CA GLN A 160 0.43 16.95 -2.79
C GLN A 160 -0.04 17.93 -3.87
N ASN A 161 -0.20 17.47 -5.10
CA ASN A 161 -0.67 18.28 -6.21
C ASN A 161 -2.10 18.80 -5.99
N ILE A 162 -3.02 17.94 -5.50
CA ILE A 162 -4.39 18.38 -5.15
C ILE A 162 -4.36 19.38 -3.99
N TYR A 163 -3.56 19.12 -2.94
CA TYR A 163 -3.43 20.03 -1.80
C TYR A 163 -2.92 21.41 -2.24
N ALA A 164 -1.94 21.45 -3.14
CA ALA A 164 -1.41 22.70 -3.70
C ALA A 164 -2.48 23.44 -4.53
N LYS A 165 -3.19 22.72 -5.43
CA LYS A 165 -4.27 23.28 -6.27
C LYS A 165 -5.39 23.86 -5.43
N LEU A 166 -5.80 23.18 -4.36
CA LEU A 166 -6.84 23.62 -3.44
C LEU A 166 -6.33 24.60 -2.36
N LYS A 167 -5.03 24.89 -2.31
CA LYS A 167 -4.39 25.76 -1.30
C LYS A 167 -4.66 25.30 0.15
N ILE A 168 -4.74 23.99 0.36
CA ILE A 168 -4.93 23.41 1.69
C ILE A 168 -3.69 23.70 2.54
N ARG A 169 -3.91 24.11 3.79
CA ARG A 169 -2.87 24.46 4.76
C ARG A 169 -2.91 23.53 5.96
N PRO A 170 -1.78 23.29 6.64
CA PRO A 170 -1.78 22.65 7.95
C PRO A 170 -2.70 23.42 8.93
N ARG A 171 -3.36 22.68 9.79
CA ARG A 171 -4.14 23.26 10.91
C ARG A 171 -3.23 23.64 12.06
#